data_0b088512255b3a64e341c15b7aa23fcf
#
_entry.id   0b088512255b3a64e341c15b7aa23fcf
#
_cell.length_a   1.000
_cell.length_b   1.000
_cell.length_c   1.000
_cell.angle_alpha   90.00
_cell.angle_beta   90.00
_cell.angle_gamma   90.00
#
_symmetry.space_group_name_H-M   'P 1'
#
loop_
_entity.id
_entity.type
_entity.pdbx_description
1 polymer ?
#
loop_
_entity_poly.entity_id
_entity_poly.type
_entity_poly.pdbx_seq_one_letter_code
_entity_poly.pdbx_strand_id
1 'polypeptide(L)'
;MLRPSFSKLEKRLVWIMGSPRSGSTWLADLISDDSHCVRIPEPLIGLHLGTRSTAIAQVPERQMISTPRVLDLRKDEHYFFSPEWAHLWTPTLRQLILRRFSAYSASQTAVYLVHEPNGSDGADIIMRTLPRSRLIFLLRDGRDVVDSILDSYKPGSWLDIAFGVGRDLTATDRLAVIESESYRWLTRTRVIQSAFDSHRLDLRWFVRYEDLLSDTKTELAKILEWINLMPATGFEDRVTTYSFNRIPKEEQGSGRFRRAASPGIWRHSWTPEEKQVCAQILDPILRAYGYEETK
;
A
#
# COMPACT_ATOMS: atom_id res chain seq x y z
N MET A 1 35.97 -2.98 -1.26
CA MET A 1 34.73 -2.81 -2.05
C MET A 1 34.32 -1.33 -2.00
N LEU A 2 34.28 -0.66 -3.14
CA LEU A 2 33.79 0.72 -3.24
C LEU A 2 32.30 0.72 -2.91
N ARG A 3 31.88 1.39 -1.83
CA ARG A 3 30.46 1.59 -1.52
C ARG A 3 29.81 2.41 -2.64
N PRO A 4 28.64 2.03 -3.16
CA PRO A 4 27.94 2.83 -4.14
C PRO A 4 27.72 4.23 -3.58
N SER A 5 27.93 5.24 -4.41
CA SER A 5 27.57 6.61 -4.04
C SER A 5 26.07 6.59 -3.69
N PHE A 6 25.69 7.10 -2.53
CA PHE A 6 24.28 7.13 -2.08
C PHE A 6 23.35 7.79 -3.11
N SER A 7 23.86 8.75 -3.86
CA SER A 7 23.11 9.36 -4.96
C SER A 7 22.79 8.38 -6.11
N LYS A 8 23.69 7.42 -6.40
CA LYS A 8 23.43 6.37 -7.41
C LYS A 8 22.45 5.32 -6.89
N LEU A 9 22.54 4.96 -5.61
CA LEU A 9 21.61 4.02 -4.99
C LEU A 9 20.19 4.60 -4.99
N GLU A 10 20.01 5.85 -4.57
CA GLU A 10 18.70 6.49 -4.51
C GLU A 10 17.95 6.45 -5.85
N LYS A 11 18.64 6.68 -6.96
CA LYS A 11 18.05 6.62 -8.31
C LYS A 11 17.55 5.23 -8.71
N ARG A 12 17.98 4.19 -8.01
CA ARG A 12 17.59 2.80 -8.26
C ARG A 12 16.50 2.30 -7.31
N LEU A 13 16.08 3.14 -6.36
CA LEU A 13 14.96 2.82 -5.49
C LEU A 13 13.64 3.04 -6.24
N VAL A 14 12.78 2.05 -6.16
CA VAL A 14 11.41 2.07 -6.66
C VAL A 14 10.49 1.70 -5.51
N TRP A 15 9.61 2.60 -5.13
CA TRP A 15 8.66 2.41 -4.05
C TRP A 15 7.30 2.01 -4.61
N ILE A 16 6.71 0.93 -4.11
CA ILE A 16 5.30 0.61 -4.33
C ILE A 16 4.55 1.04 -3.09
N MET A 17 3.76 2.09 -3.23
CA MET A 17 2.92 2.65 -2.18
C MET A 17 1.45 2.55 -2.58
N GLY A 18 0.64 2.17 -1.63
CA GLY A 18 -0.80 1.97 -1.77
C GLY A 18 -1.39 1.51 -0.45
N SER A 19 -2.69 1.34 -0.37
CA SER A 19 -3.28 0.76 0.82
C SER A 19 -2.92 -0.73 0.93
N PRO A 20 -2.74 -1.30 2.13
CA PRO A 20 -2.76 -2.76 2.27
C PRO A 20 -4.01 -3.31 1.59
N ARG A 21 -3.92 -4.51 1.04
CA ARG A 21 -4.99 -5.16 0.26
C ARG A 21 -5.25 -4.56 -1.14
N SER A 22 -4.40 -3.65 -1.61
CA SER A 22 -4.49 -3.09 -2.98
C SER A 22 -3.82 -3.95 -4.06
N GLY A 23 -3.29 -5.14 -3.74
CA GLY A 23 -2.56 -5.98 -4.68
C GLY A 23 -1.06 -5.64 -4.79
N SER A 24 -0.53 -4.86 -3.85
CA SER A 24 0.87 -4.43 -3.84
C SER A 24 1.87 -5.59 -3.74
N THR A 25 1.54 -6.65 -3.00
CA THR A 25 2.35 -7.88 -2.95
C THR A 25 2.43 -8.55 -4.32
N TRP A 26 1.30 -8.65 -5.02
CA TRP A 26 1.22 -9.22 -6.36
C TRP A 26 2.05 -8.42 -7.38
N LEU A 27 1.90 -7.09 -7.38
CA LEU A 27 2.73 -6.23 -8.24
C LEU A 27 4.22 -6.35 -7.89
N ALA A 28 4.56 -6.43 -6.61
CA ALA A 28 5.94 -6.64 -6.18
C ALA A 28 6.49 -8.00 -6.65
N ASP A 29 5.70 -9.07 -6.58
CA ASP A 29 6.08 -10.40 -7.08
C ASP A 29 6.31 -10.35 -8.60
N LEU A 30 5.41 -9.72 -9.35
CA LEU A 30 5.53 -9.54 -10.80
C LEU A 30 6.81 -8.80 -11.21
N ILE A 31 7.19 -7.74 -10.48
CA ILE A 31 8.38 -6.93 -10.80
C ILE A 31 9.66 -7.63 -10.32
N SER A 32 9.66 -8.23 -9.12
CA SER A 32 10.88 -8.74 -8.48
C SER A 32 11.35 -10.10 -8.98
N ASP A 33 10.60 -10.77 -9.84
CA ASP A 33 11.02 -12.00 -10.49
C ASP A 33 12.06 -11.73 -11.60
N ASP A 34 13.05 -10.96 -11.26
CA ASP A 34 14.17 -10.58 -12.12
C ASP A 34 15.47 -10.57 -11.32
N SER A 35 16.51 -11.18 -11.87
CA SER A 35 17.84 -11.27 -11.23
C SER A 35 18.47 -9.87 -11.01
N HIS A 36 17.99 -8.84 -11.68
CA HIS A 36 18.43 -7.46 -11.55
C HIS A 36 17.59 -6.65 -10.56
N CYS A 37 16.67 -7.29 -9.85
CA CYS A 37 15.81 -6.66 -8.85
C CYS A 37 16.11 -7.18 -7.44
N VAL A 38 16.32 -6.27 -6.51
CA VAL A 38 16.46 -6.56 -5.08
C VAL A 38 15.18 -6.15 -4.39
N ARG A 39 14.39 -7.12 -3.94
CA ARG A 39 13.15 -6.85 -3.20
C ARG A 39 13.43 -6.51 -1.75
N ILE A 40 12.81 -5.45 -1.25
CA ILE A 40 12.79 -5.06 0.16
C ILE A 40 11.32 -5.10 0.62
N PRO A 41 10.92 -6.19 1.29
CA PRO A 41 9.53 -6.34 1.72
C PRO A 41 9.28 -5.55 3.00
N GLU A 42 8.30 -4.67 2.95
CA GLU A 42 7.69 -3.94 4.07
C GLU A 42 8.68 -3.48 5.17
N PRO A 43 9.60 -2.56 4.87
CA PRO A 43 10.53 -2.06 5.87
C PRO A 43 9.85 -1.21 6.96
N LEU A 44 8.56 -0.89 6.79
CA LEU A 44 7.68 -0.17 7.74
C LEU A 44 8.21 1.23 8.13
N ILE A 45 9.01 1.84 7.26
CA ILE A 45 9.60 3.16 7.53
C ILE A 45 8.51 4.19 7.72
N GLY A 46 7.56 4.26 6.79
CA GLY A 46 6.49 5.24 6.83
C GLY A 46 5.50 5.04 7.98
N LEU A 47 5.35 3.80 8.48
CA LEU A 47 4.49 3.51 9.63
C LEU A 47 4.91 4.29 10.88
N HIS A 48 6.22 4.53 11.04
CA HIS A 48 6.76 5.25 12.19
C HIS A 48 6.96 6.75 11.93
N LEU A 49 6.93 7.17 10.66
CA LEU A 49 7.18 8.55 10.25
C LEU A 49 5.90 9.29 9.83
N GLY A 50 4.84 8.55 9.57
CA GLY A 50 3.62 9.10 8.98
C GLY A 50 2.57 9.50 10.00
N THR A 51 1.48 9.96 9.47
CA THR A 51 0.24 10.13 10.19
C THR A 51 -0.21 8.78 10.69
N ARG A 52 -0.28 8.62 11.99
CA ARG A 52 -1.03 7.49 12.52
C ARG A 52 -2.51 7.82 12.37
N SER A 53 -3.17 7.19 11.43
CA SER A 53 -4.60 6.94 11.56
C SER A 53 -4.76 5.92 12.68
N THR A 54 -4.46 6.33 13.89
CA THR A 54 -4.79 5.55 15.05
C THR A 54 -6.28 5.75 15.26
N ALA A 55 -7.06 4.73 14.98
CA ALA A 55 -8.14 4.46 15.90
C ALA A 55 -7.46 4.28 17.27
N ILE A 56 -7.26 5.37 18.01
CA ILE A 56 -6.96 5.28 19.43
C ILE A 56 -8.28 4.91 20.08
N ALA A 57 -8.64 3.67 19.95
CA ALA A 57 -9.49 3.04 20.90
C ALA A 57 -8.57 2.61 22.05
N GLN A 58 -8.36 3.49 22.99
CA GLN A 58 -8.27 3.02 24.36
C GLN A 58 -9.68 2.47 24.67
N VAL A 59 -9.83 1.20 24.43
CA VAL A 59 -11.08 0.54 24.74
C VAL A 59 -10.81 -0.39 25.89
N PRO A 60 -11.56 -0.25 26.97
CA PRO A 60 -11.70 -1.34 27.91
C PRO A 60 -12.14 -2.57 27.12
N GLU A 61 -11.65 -3.75 27.42
CA GLU A 61 -11.67 -5.04 26.71
C GLU A 61 -12.97 -5.48 26.04
N ARG A 62 -14.01 -4.67 25.97
CA ARG A 62 -15.35 -4.98 25.44
C ARG A 62 -16.00 -3.96 24.50
N GLN A 63 -15.33 -2.84 24.17
CA GLN A 63 -15.87 -1.85 23.22
C GLN A 63 -14.79 -1.40 22.25
N MET A 64 -14.52 -2.19 21.24
CA MET A 64 -13.49 -1.89 20.21
C MET A 64 -13.99 -0.97 19.09
N ILE A 65 -14.83 0.02 19.39
CA ILE A 65 -15.36 0.88 18.36
C ILE A 65 -15.50 2.28 18.91
N SER A 66 -14.45 3.03 18.82
CA SER A 66 -14.55 4.48 18.93
C SER A 66 -14.44 5.12 17.56
N THR A 67 -15.15 6.21 17.38
CA THR A 67 -15.11 7.06 16.21
C THR A 67 -13.66 7.23 15.74
N PRO A 68 -13.32 6.94 14.47
CA PRO A 68 -11.96 7.03 13.98
C PRO A 68 -11.52 8.49 14.00
N ARG A 69 -10.69 8.84 14.97
CA ARG A 69 -9.97 10.11 14.94
C ARG A 69 -8.70 9.90 14.16
N VAL A 70 -8.64 10.45 12.96
CA VAL A 70 -7.39 10.59 12.23
C VAL A 70 -6.58 11.67 12.93
N LEU A 71 -5.61 11.26 13.73
CA LEU A 71 -4.63 12.16 14.30
C LEU A 71 -3.57 12.44 13.24
N ASP A 72 -3.61 13.60 12.65
CA ASP A 72 -2.50 14.09 11.83
C ASP A 72 -1.42 14.70 12.73
N LEU A 73 -0.52 13.84 13.20
CA LEU A 73 0.59 14.26 14.06
C LEU A 73 1.50 15.30 13.38
N ARG A 74 1.45 15.43 12.08
CA ARG A 74 2.25 16.44 11.33
C ARG A 74 1.79 17.86 11.60
N LYS A 75 0.59 18.04 12.13
CA LYS A 75 0.06 19.35 12.57
C LYS A 75 0.47 19.73 13.98
N ASP A 76 1.07 18.79 14.71
CA ASP A 76 1.58 19.04 16.04
C ASP A 76 2.99 19.63 15.92
N GLU A 77 3.20 20.83 16.48
CA GLU A 77 4.49 21.50 16.49
C GLU A 77 5.59 20.71 17.21
N HIS A 78 5.20 19.86 18.16
CA HIS A 78 6.10 18.98 18.90
C HIS A 78 6.39 17.66 18.19
N TYR A 79 5.77 17.41 17.04
CA TYR A 79 6.04 16.20 16.29
C TYR A 79 7.46 16.20 15.73
N PHE A 80 8.24 15.17 16.07
CA PHE A 80 9.67 15.09 15.73
C PHE A 80 9.95 15.27 14.23
N PHE A 81 9.11 14.73 13.35
CA PHE A 81 9.21 14.85 11.90
C PHE A 81 8.34 15.98 11.34
N SER A 82 8.08 17.01 12.12
CA SER A 82 7.33 18.17 11.66
C SER A 82 7.99 18.80 10.42
N PRO A 83 7.19 19.31 9.46
CA PRO A 83 7.71 19.96 8.25
C PRO A 83 8.62 21.15 8.54
N GLU A 84 8.42 21.86 9.65
CA GLU A 84 9.24 22.98 10.09
C GLU A 84 10.71 22.59 10.27
N TRP A 85 10.96 21.42 10.83
CA TRP A 85 12.30 20.90 11.09
C TRP A 85 12.83 19.99 10.00
N ALA A 86 12.16 19.94 8.82
CA ALA A 86 12.53 19.06 7.74
C ALA A 86 13.98 19.24 7.26
N HIS A 87 14.50 20.45 7.32
CA HIS A 87 15.88 20.76 6.95
C HIS A 87 16.94 20.07 7.84
N LEU A 88 16.59 19.74 9.08
CA LEU A 88 17.45 19.03 10.01
C LEU A 88 17.36 17.50 9.87
N TRP A 89 16.14 16.95 9.88
CA TRP A 89 15.99 15.50 9.91
C TRP A 89 16.06 14.83 8.53
N THR A 90 15.70 15.51 7.44
CA THR A 90 15.69 14.91 6.09
C THR A 90 17.07 14.38 5.65
N PRO A 91 18.20 15.12 5.78
CA PRO A 91 19.51 14.61 5.40
C PRO A 91 19.93 13.38 6.21
N THR A 92 19.65 13.37 7.50
CA THR A 92 19.98 12.26 8.40
C THR A 92 19.15 11.02 8.09
N LEU A 93 17.85 11.17 7.93
CA LEU A 93 16.95 10.09 7.56
C LEU A 93 17.33 9.49 6.19
N ARG A 94 17.64 10.36 5.22
CA ARG A 94 18.14 9.92 3.90
C ARG A 94 19.39 9.04 4.03
N GLN A 95 20.37 9.46 4.78
CA GLN A 95 21.59 8.68 5.00
C GLN A 95 21.29 7.34 5.68
N LEU A 96 20.44 7.33 6.69
CA LEU A 96 20.05 6.11 7.40
C LEU A 96 19.41 5.10 6.47
N ILE A 97 18.40 5.52 5.69
CA ILE A 97 17.69 4.64 4.74
C ILE A 97 18.68 4.09 3.68
N LEU A 98 19.47 4.95 3.05
CA LEU A 98 20.38 4.52 1.99
C LEU A 98 21.49 3.60 2.52
N ARG A 99 22.02 3.85 3.72
CA ARG A 99 22.99 2.95 4.37
C ARG A 99 22.36 1.58 4.65
N ARG A 100 21.15 1.56 5.21
CA ARG A 100 20.44 0.32 5.51
C ARG A 100 20.15 -0.47 4.23
N PHE A 101 19.68 0.20 3.18
CA PHE A 101 19.35 -0.47 1.92
C PHE A 101 20.60 -0.93 1.16
N SER A 102 21.71 -0.21 1.24
CA SER A 102 22.97 -0.65 0.64
C SER A 102 23.50 -1.99 1.18
N ALA A 103 23.00 -2.44 2.33
CA ALA A 103 23.36 -3.70 2.92
C ALA A 103 22.63 -4.93 2.30
N TYR A 104 21.55 -4.69 1.52
CA TYR A 104 20.80 -5.80 0.90
C TYR A 104 21.51 -6.41 -0.31
N SER A 105 22.31 -5.63 -1.03
CA SER A 105 23.05 -6.12 -2.20
C SER A 105 24.30 -5.27 -2.48
N ALA A 106 25.36 -5.93 -2.93
CA ALA A 106 26.56 -5.28 -3.43
C ALA A 106 26.44 -4.84 -4.90
N SER A 107 25.34 -5.17 -5.58
CA SER A 107 25.14 -4.82 -6.99
C SER A 107 25.15 -3.30 -7.19
N GLN A 108 25.83 -2.88 -8.27
CA GLN A 108 25.88 -1.46 -8.67
C GLN A 108 24.78 -1.08 -9.68
N THR A 109 24.06 -2.06 -10.20
CA THR A 109 23.06 -1.90 -11.27
C THR A 109 21.67 -2.33 -10.87
N ALA A 110 21.51 -3.22 -9.88
CA ALA A 110 20.21 -3.73 -9.48
C ALA A 110 19.24 -2.62 -9.06
N VAL A 111 17.99 -2.74 -9.47
CA VAL A 111 16.85 -1.96 -8.98
C VAL A 111 16.49 -2.47 -7.58
N TYR A 112 16.20 -1.56 -6.68
CA TYR A 112 15.74 -1.89 -5.32
C TYR A 112 14.24 -1.60 -5.24
N LEU A 113 13.45 -2.65 -5.25
CA LEU A 113 12.00 -2.55 -5.16
C LEU A 113 11.57 -2.58 -3.70
N VAL A 114 11.11 -1.43 -3.22
CA VAL A 114 10.62 -1.28 -1.85
C VAL A 114 9.11 -1.40 -1.84
N HIS A 115 8.61 -2.46 -1.26
CA HIS A 115 7.18 -2.72 -1.11
C HIS A 115 6.73 -2.22 0.27
N GLU A 116 5.96 -1.11 0.33
CA GLU A 116 5.68 -0.38 1.57
C GLU A 116 4.19 -0.03 1.76
N PRO A 117 3.23 -0.96 1.61
CA PRO A 117 1.81 -0.64 1.75
C PRO A 117 1.42 -0.21 3.17
N ASN A 118 1.97 -0.88 4.20
CA ASN A 118 1.70 -0.54 5.60
C ASN A 118 2.38 0.75 6.05
N GLY A 119 3.47 1.14 5.41
CA GLY A 119 4.18 2.40 5.69
C GLY A 119 3.79 3.54 4.75
N SER A 120 2.80 3.37 3.89
CA SER A 120 2.37 4.39 2.94
C SER A 120 1.77 5.64 3.59
N ASP A 121 1.44 5.57 4.87
CA ASP A 121 1.04 6.74 5.68
C ASP A 121 2.16 7.79 5.81
N GLY A 122 3.42 7.41 5.57
CA GLY A 122 4.58 8.31 5.55
C GLY A 122 5.11 8.63 4.15
N ALA A 123 4.33 8.41 3.10
CA ALA A 123 4.77 8.58 1.71
C ALA A 123 5.35 9.97 1.42
N ASP A 124 4.75 11.01 1.94
CA ASP A 124 5.20 12.40 1.75
C ASP A 124 6.58 12.67 2.39
N ILE A 125 6.82 12.12 3.58
CA ILE A 125 8.11 12.21 4.27
C ILE A 125 9.17 11.42 3.50
N ILE A 126 8.85 10.19 3.08
CA ILE A 126 9.77 9.32 2.34
C ILE A 126 10.15 9.96 1.00
N MET A 127 9.18 10.44 0.22
CA MET A 127 9.46 11.04 -1.09
C MET A 127 10.20 12.37 -0.98
N ARG A 128 9.93 13.17 0.04
CA ARG A 128 10.71 14.38 0.37
C ARG A 128 12.15 14.03 0.73
N THR A 129 12.35 12.96 1.48
CA THR A 129 13.66 12.47 1.92
C THR A 129 14.48 11.89 0.78
N LEU A 130 13.83 11.24 -0.19
CA LEU A 130 14.43 10.51 -1.30
C LEU A 130 13.91 11.03 -2.67
N PRO A 131 14.13 12.31 -3.00
CA PRO A 131 13.50 12.96 -4.16
C PRO A 131 13.97 12.44 -5.52
N ARG A 132 14.97 11.56 -5.55
CA ARG A 132 15.49 10.94 -6.79
C ARG A 132 15.05 9.49 -6.94
N SER A 133 14.33 8.94 -5.98
CA SER A 133 13.74 7.60 -6.07
C SER A 133 12.48 7.64 -6.92
N ARG A 134 12.03 6.48 -7.39
CA ARG A 134 10.78 6.34 -8.14
C ARG A 134 9.63 5.96 -7.22
N LEU A 135 8.45 6.47 -7.51
CA LEU A 135 7.21 6.18 -6.79
C LEU A 135 6.18 5.54 -7.73
N ILE A 136 5.75 4.34 -7.43
CA ILE A 136 4.56 3.72 -7.98
C ILE A 136 3.42 3.92 -6.98
N PHE A 137 2.42 4.68 -7.37
CA PHE A 137 1.17 4.81 -6.63
C PHE A 137 0.19 3.76 -7.15
N LEU A 138 0.03 2.67 -6.39
CA LEU A 138 -0.92 1.61 -6.68
C LEU A 138 -2.22 1.90 -5.94
N LEU A 139 -3.26 2.22 -6.68
CA LEU A 139 -4.60 2.44 -6.16
C LEU A 139 -5.51 1.24 -6.44
N ARG A 140 -6.38 0.92 -5.50
CA ARG A 140 -7.50 -0.01 -5.65
C ARG A 140 -8.76 0.62 -5.09
N ASP A 141 -9.91 0.23 -5.64
CA ASP A 141 -11.22 0.63 -5.08
C ASP A 141 -11.23 0.45 -3.55
N GLY A 142 -11.45 1.56 -2.83
CA GLY A 142 -11.41 1.54 -1.37
C GLY A 142 -12.46 0.61 -0.75
N ARG A 143 -13.59 0.42 -1.43
CA ARG A 143 -14.66 -0.49 -1.00
C ARG A 143 -14.20 -1.95 -1.02
N ASP A 144 -13.46 -2.34 -2.06
CA ASP A 144 -12.87 -3.69 -2.14
C ASP A 144 -11.76 -3.89 -1.11
N VAL A 145 -11.01 -2.83 -0.79
CA VAL A 145 -9.99 -2.87 0.28
C VAL A 145 -10.65 -3.07 1.63
N VAL A 146 -11.67 -2.26 1.95
CA VAL A 146 -12.43 -2.35 3.21
C VAL A 146 -13.12 -3.71 3.35
N ASP A 147 -13.76 -4.21 2.29
CA ASP A 147 -14.40 -5.52 2.28
C ASP A 147 -13.39 -6.66 2.49
N SER A 148 -12.19 -6.53 1.91
CA SER A 148 -11.11 -7.51 2.14
C SER A 148 -10.59 -7.50 3.59
N ILE A 149 -10.55 -6.34 4.23
CA ILE A 149 -10.16 -6.21 5.64
C ILE A 149 -11.27 -6.78 6.53
N LEU A 150 -12.53 -6.45 6.25
CA LEU A 150 -13.67 -6.97 6.97
C LEU A 150 -13.70 -8.51 6.97
N ASP A 151 -13.40 -9.13 5.84
CA ASP A 151 -13.31 -10.59 5.71
C ASP A 151 -12.16 -11.19 6.55
N SER A 152 -11.11 -10.42 6.82
CA SER A 152 -9.97 -10.89 7.61
C SER A 152 -10.23 -10.96 9.12
N TYR A 153 -11.33 -10.41 9.62
CA TYR A 153 -11.74 -10.55 11.02
C TYR A 153 -12.42 -11.89 11.34
N LYS A 154 -12.74 -12.69 10.33
CA LYS A 154 -13.40 -13.98 10.55
C LYS A 154 -12.52 -14.94 11.36
N PRO A 155 -13.11 -15.77 12.24
CA PRO A 155 -12.37 -16.83 12.92
C PRO A 155 -11.65 -17.75 11.93
N GLY A 156 -10.42 -18.12 12.23
CA GLY A 156 -9.56 -18.94 11.37
C GLY A 156 -9.03 -18.23 10.13
N SER A 157 -9.21 -16.91 10.00
CA SER A 157 -8.64 -16.12 8.93
C SER A 157 -7.12 -15.99 9.07
N TRP A 158 -6.47 -15.51 8.00
CA TRP A 158 -5.02 -15.22 8.03
C TRP A 158 -4.64 -14.21 9.12
N LEU A 159 -5.52 -13.22 9.38
CA LEU A 159 -5.27 -12.21 10.42
C LEU A 159 -5.47 -12.80 11.81
N ASP A 160 -6.44 -13.68 11.97
CA ASP A 160 -6.67 -14.41 13.23
C ASP A 160 -5.49 -15.35 13.54
N ILE A 161 -5.03 -16.10 12.55
CA ILE A 161 -3.88 -16.99 12.72
C ILE A 161 -2.62 -16.21 13.10
N ALA A 162 -2.43 -15.01 12.52
CA ALA A 162 -1.23 -14.21 12.76
C ALA A 162 -1.27 -13.44 14.11
N PHE A 163 -2.45 -12.97 14.53
CA PHE A 163 -2.57 -11.99 15.64
C PHE A 163 -3.64 -12.36 16.69
N GLY A 164 -4.41 -13.44 16.51
CA GLY A 164 -5.44 -13.88 17.46
C GLY A 164 -6.63 -12.92 17.56
N VAL A 165 -6.97 -12.22 16.48
CA VAL A 165 -8.03 -11.18 16.48
C VAL A 165 -9.32 -11.63 15.82
N GLY A 166 -9.40 -12.89 15.39
CA GLY A 166 -10.58 -13.47 14.73
C GLY A 166 -11.79 -13.50 15.62
N ARG A 167 -12.91 -13.00 15.09
CA ARG A 167 -14.20 -13.04 15.79
C ARG A 167 -15.34 -12.85 14.80
N ASP A 168 -16.51 -13.34 15.20
CA ASP A 168 -17.75 -13.01 14.49
C ASP A 168 -18.15 -11.57 14.84
N LEU A 169 -18.21 -10.73 13.82
CA LEU A 169 -18.58 -9.32 13.97
C LEU A 169 -20.11 -9.20 14.00
N THR A 170 -20.63 -8.51 15.01
CA THR A 170 -22.03 -8.07 15.03
C THR A 170 -22.28 -7.04 13.92
N ALA A 171 -23.54 -6.73 13.61
CA ALA A 171 -23.87 -5.68 12.64
C ALA A 171 -23.26 -4.32 13.01
N THR A 172 -23.28 -3.97 14.29
CA THR A 172 -22.66 -2.75 14.81
C THR A 172 -21.14 -2.76 14.66
N ASP A 173 -20.48 -3.90 14.95
CA ASP A 173 -19.06 -4.07 14.76
C ASP A 173 -18.65 -3.89 13.29
N ARG A 174 -19.43 -4.48 12.37
CA ARG A 174 -19.19 -4.38 10.93
C ARG A 174 -19.25 -2.94 10.44
N LEU A 175 -20.29 -2.18 10.83
CA LEU A 175 -20.44 -0.77 10.49
C LEU A 175 -19.23 0.05 10.96
N ALA A 176 -18.78 -0.17 12.18
CA ALA A 176 -17.65 0.56 12.72
C ALA A 176 -16.31 0.17 12.07
N VAL A 177 -16.11 -1.10 11.72
CA VAL A 177 -14.95 -1.52 10.93
C VAL A 177 -14.97 -0.86 9.55
N ILE A 178 -16.12 -0.85 8.86
CA ILE A 178 -16.28 -0.22 7.55
C ILE A 178 -15.98 1.27 7.64
N GLU A 179 -16.54 1.98 8.61
CA GLU A 179 -16.27 3.40 8.83
C GLU A 179 -14.77 3.65 9.08
N SER A 180 -14.19 2.96 10.03
CA SER A 180 -12.79 3.09 10.44
C SER A 180 -11.83 2.81 9.27
N GLU A 181 -12.02 1.72 8.55
CA GLU A 181 -11.14 1.34 7.45
C GLU A 181 -11.35 2.23 6.21
N SER A 182 -12.55 2.77 6.00
CA SER A 182 -12.81 3.77 4.98
C SER A 182 -12.03 5.06 5.25
N TYR A 183 -12.05 5.57 6.48
CA TYR A 183 -11.23 6.74 6.85
C TYR A 183 -9.74 6.46 6.76
N ARG A 184 -9.29 5.26 7.13
CA ARG A 184 -7.90 4.85 7.04
C ARG A 184 -7.42 4.80 5.58
N TRP A 185 -8.24 4.19 4.70
CA TRP A 185 -7.96 4.18 3.27
C TRP A 185 -7.91 5.58 2.68
N LEU A 186 -8.91 6.42 3.00
CA LEU A 186 -9.01 7.81 2.55
C LEU A 186 -7.77 8.62 2.94
N THR A 187 -7.38 8.54 4.22
CA THR A 187 -6.23 9.31 4.73
C THR A 187 -4.94 8.87 4.06
N ARG A 188 -4.70 7.56 3.96
CA ARG A 188 -3.53 7.00 3.31
C ARG A 188 -3.47 7.38 1.84
N THR A 189 -4.58 7.25 1.11
CA THR A 189 -4.68 7.63 -0.29
C THR A 189 -4.35 9.11 -0.50
N ARG A 190 -4.84 10.00 0.36
CA ARG A 190 -4.53 11.44 0.30
C ARG A 190 -3.06 11.74 0.55
N VAL A 191 -2.42 11.04 1.49
CA VAL A 191 -0.98 11.21 1.75
C VAL A 191 -0.15 10.77 0.55
N ILE A 192 -0.47 9.61 -0.02
CA ILE A 192 0.23 9.11 -1.21
C ILE A 192 -0.01 10.05 -2.39
N GLN A 193 -1.25 10.51 -2.60
CA GLN A 193 -1.59 11.47 -3.66
C GLN A 193 -0.77 12.76 -3.51
N SER A 194 -0.70 13.33 -2.31
CA SER A 194 0.12 14.53 -2.04
C SER A 194 1.60 14.30 -2.33
N ALA A 195 2.14 13.14 -1.95
CA ALA A 195 3.50 12.75 -2.27
C ALA A 195 3.71 12.61 -3.78
N PHE A 196 2.77 11.97 -4.47
CA PHE A 196 2.77 11.77 -5.90
C PHE A 196 2.74 13.09 -6.67
N ASP A 197 1.84 14.00 -6.30
CA ASP A 197 1.68 15.29 -6.97
C ASP A 197 2.90 16.19 -6.80
N SER A 198 3.55 16.13 -5.64
CA SER A 198 4.76 16.88 -5.33
C SER A 198 6.03 16.26 -5.93
N HIS A 199 5.96 15.01 -6.37
CA HIS A 199 7.11 14.30 -6.91
C HIS A 199 7.35 14.63 -8.38
N ARG A 200 8.59 14.47 -8.86
CA ARG A 200 8.96 14.70 -10.27
C ARG A 200 8.15 13.82 -11.22
N LEU A 201 7.67 14.39 -12.33
CA LEU A 201 6.81 13.70 -13.31
C LEU A 201 7.47 12.44 -13.90
N ASP A 202 8.78 12.50 -14.16
CA ASP A 202 9.56 11.38 -14.73
C ASP A 202 9.88 10.26 -13.72
N LEU A 203 9.64 10.51 -12.42
CA LEU A 203 9.92 9.59 -11.34
C LEU A 203 8.66 9.08 -10.62
N ARG A 204 7.49 9.31 -11.18
CA ARG A 204 6.23 8.84 -10.61
C ARG A 204 5.39 8.09 -11.64
N TRP A 205 4.74 7.01 -11.18
CA TRP A 205 3.86 6.17 -11.98
C TRP A 205 2.58 5.89 -11.21
N PHE A 206 1.44 6.12 -11.86
CA PHE A 206 0.14 5.78 -11.29
C PHE A 206 -0.42 4.56 -11.98
N VAL A 207 -0.95 3.62 -11.21
CA VAL A 207 -1.62 2.43 -11.73
C VAL A 207 -2.79 2.05 -10.83
N ARG A 208 -3.94 1.73 -11.44
CA ARG A 208 -5.06 1.12 -10.74
C ARG A 208 -4.88 -0.38 -10.73
N TYR A 209 -5.23 -1.00 -9.60
CA TYR A 209 -5.23 -2.46 -9.48
C TYR A 209 -6.12 -3.12 -10.55
N GLU A 210 -7.28 -2.51 -10.83
CA GLU A 210 -8.25 -3.02 -11.80
C GLU A 210 -7.71 -2.98 -13.22
N ASP A 211 -6.97 -1.94 -13.59
CA ASP A 211 -6.33 -1.82 -14.91
C ASP A 211 -5.19 -2.85 -15.05
N LEU A 212 -4.35 -2.97 -14.00
CA LEU A 212 -3.30 -3.98 -13.94
C LEU A 212 -3.88 -5.41 -14.02
N LEU A 213 -5.03 -5.66 -13.39
CA LEU A 213 -5.70 -6.96 -13.41
C LEU A 213 -6.32 -7.26 -14.78
N SER A 214 -6.89 -6.26 -15.46
CA SER A 214 -7.55 -6.43 -16.76
C SER A 214 -6.58 -6.70 -17.90
N ASP A 215 -5.38 -6.06 -17.85
CA ASP A 215 -4.31 -6.27 -18.83
C ASP A 215 -2.93 -6.25 -18.14
N THR A 216 -2.70 -7.29 -17.34
CA THR A 216 -1.46 -7.46 -16.58
C THR A 216 -0.22 -7.36 -17.45
N LYS A 217 -0.26 -7.97 -18.64
CA LYS A 217 0.90 -8.03 -19.55
C LYS A 217 1.32 -6.64 -20.02
N THR A 218 0.36 -5.88 -20.54
CA THR A 218 0.63 -4.53 -21.05
C THR A 218 1.03 -3.56 -19.94
N GLU A 219 0.30 -3.54 -18.83
CA GLU A 219 0.60 -2.62 -17.72
C GLU A 219 1.94 -2.95 -17.05
N LEU A 220 2.26 -4.24 -16.85
CA LEU A 220 3.54 -4.64 -16.31
C LEU A 220 4.70 -4.28 -17.25
N ALA A 221 4.55 -4.48 -18.57
CA ALA A 221 5.59 -4.11 -19.54
C ALA A 221 5.92 -2.61 -19.50
N LYS A 222 4.90 -1.74 -19.42
CA LYS A 222 5.08 -0.29 -19.28
C LYS A 222 5.83 0.06 -17.98
N ILE A 223 5.47 -0.58 -16.87
CA ILE A 223 6.13 -0.35 -15.56
C ILE A 223 7.60 -0.77 -15.64
N LEU A 224 7.90 -1.96 -16.18
CA LEU A 224 9.26 -2.48 -16.30
C LEU A 224 10.14 -1.57 -17.18
N GLU A 225 9.62 -1.11 -18.31
CA GLU A 225 10.29 -0.15 -19.18
C GLU A 225 10.61 1.14 -18.40
N TRP A 226 9.63 1.71 -17.71
CA TRP A 226 9.80 2.95 -16.94
C TRP A 226 10.83 2.83 -15.81
N ILE A 227 10.94 1.66 -15.15
CA ILE A 227 11.97 1.43 -14.12
C ILE A 227 13.31 0.99 -14.69
N ASN A 228 13.44 0.91 -16.02
CA ASN A 228 14.59 0.41 -16.76
C ASN A 228 14.96 -1.05 -16.43
N LEU A 229 13.96 -1.88 -16.19
CA LEU A 229 14.07 -3.33 -16.19
C LEU A 229 13.51 -3.83 -17.52
N MET A 230 14.37 -4.41 -18.35
CA MET A 230 13.88 -5.05 -19.58
C MET A 230 13.14 -6.32 -19.21
N PRO A 231 11.99 -6.61 -19.86
CA PRO A 231 11.33 -7.89 -19.67
C PRO A 231 12.32 -9.04 -19.94
N ALA A 232 12.55 -9.85 -18.92
CA ALA A 232 13.43 -11.01 -19.05
C ALA A 232 12.81 -12.06 -19.98
N THR A 233 13.63 -12.96 -20.50
CA THR A 233 13.13 -14.17 -21.16
C THR A 233 12.15 -14.88 -20.21
N GLY A 234 10.95 -15.23 -20.69
CA GLY A 234 9.90 -15.82 -19.84
C GLY A 234 8.94 -14.81 -19.19
N PHE A 235 8.91 -13.58 -19.69
CA PHE A 235 7.96 -12.54 -19.20
C PHE A 235 6.50 -13.02 -19.22
N GLU A 236 6.07 -13.73 -20.26
CA GLU A 236 4.70 -14.27 -20.36
C GLU A 236 4.45 -15.39 -19.34
N ASP A 237 5.46 -16.22 -19.10
CA ASP A 237 5.40 -17.26 -18.07
C ASP A 237 5.29 -16.64 -16.67
N ARG A 238 5.96 -15.52 -16.43
CA ARG A 238 5.86 -14.74 -15.19
C ARG A 238 4.43 -14.29 -14.93
N VAL A 239 3.80 -13.61 -15.90
CA VAL A 239 2.40 -13.16 -15.78
C VAL A 239 1.48 -14.34 -15.49
N THR A 240 1.69 -15.46 -16.16
CA THR A 240 0.92 -16.68 -15.93
C THR A 240 1.17 -17.27 -14.55
N THR A 241 2.41 -17.35 -14.11
CA THR A 241 2.83 -17.93 -12.81
C THR A 241 2.21 -17.19 -11.64
N TYR A 242 2.23 -15.85 -11.70
CA TYR A 242 1.66 -14.99 -10.64
C TYR A 242 0.18 -14.68 -10.83
N SER A 243 -0.50 -15.33 -11.80
CA SER A 243 -1.95 -15.16 -11.95
C SER A 243 -2.70 -15.80 -10.78
N PHE A 244 -3.84 -15.20 -10.40
CA PHE A 244 -4.69 -15.71 -9.31
C PHE A 244 -5.12 -17.17 -9.55
N ASN A 245 -5.34 -17.57 -10.79
CA ASN A 245 -5.75 -18.92 -11.15
C ASN A 245 -4.67 -20.01 -10.89
N ARG A 246 -3.43 -19.62 -10.67
CA ARG A 246 -2.33 -20.54 -10.34
C ARG A 246 -2.12 -20.71 -8.83
N ILE A 247 -2.77 -19.90 -8.03
CA ILE A 247 -2.72 -20.05 -6.58
C ILE A 247 -3.48 -21.33 -6.22
N PRO A 248 -2.93 -22.18 -5.33
CA PRO A 248 -3.64 -23.36 -4.83
C PRO A 248 -5.02 -23.00 -4.28
N LYS A 249 -6.04 -23.79 -4.58
CA LYS A 249 -7.42 -23.49 -4.17
C LYS A 249 -7.59 -23.39 -2.66
N GLU A 250 -6.80 -24.12 -1.89
CA GLU A 250 -6.74 -24.10 -0.43
C GLU A 250 -6.19 -22.79 0.13
N GLU A 251 -5.46 -22.03 -0.67
CA GLU A 251 -4.91 -20.71 -0.32
C GLU A 251 -5.83 -19.55 -0.78
N GLN A 252 -6.90 -19.86 -1.49
CA GLN A 252 -7.86 -18.89 -2.01
C GLN A 252 -9.15 -18.88 -1.16
N GLY A 253 -9.88 -17.76 -1.22
CA GLY A 253 -11.23 -17.66 -0.68
C GLY A 253 -11.35 -16.83 0.58
N SER A 254 -12.55 -16.87 1.15
CA SER A 254 -12.89 -16.12 2.36
C SER A 254 -11.95 -16.46 3.53
N GLY A 255 -11.52 -15.44 4.26
CA GLY A 255 -10.56 -15.59 5.37
C GLY A 255 -9.10 -15.84 4.93
N ARG A 256 -8.82 -16.07 3.64
CA ARG A 256 -7.46 -16.27 3.14
C ARG A 256 -6.78 -14.96 2.80
N PHE A 257 -5.45 -14.94 2.87
CA PHE A 257 -4.67 -13.77 2.47
C PHE A 257 -4.92 -13.41 0.99
N ARG A 258 -5.07 -14.41 0.13
CA ARG A 258 -5.43 -14.29 -1.29
C ARG A 258 -6.89 -14.63 -1.48
N ARG A 259 -7.79 -13.70 -1.12
CA ARG A 259 -9.23 -13.95 -1.08
C ARG A 259 -9.84 -14.16 -2.46
N ALA A 260 -9.67 -13.19 -3.34
CA ALA A 260 -10.21 -13.20 -4.71
C ALA A 260 -9.55 -12.10 -5.54
N ALA A 261 -9.38 -12.36 -6.84
CA ALA A 261 -8.99 -11.37 -7.85
C ALA A 261 -10.23 -10.80 -8.56
N SER A 262 -11.30 -10.53 -7.84
CA SER A 262 -12.57 -10.07 -8.38
C SER A 262 -12.95 -8.73 -7.75
N PRO A 263 -12.83 -7.61 -8.48
CA PRO A 263 -13.33 -6.32 -8.04
C PRO A 263 -14.85 -6.31 -7.85
N GLY A 264 -15.33 -5.55 -6.87
CA GLY A 264 -16.76 -5.31 -6.68
C GLY A 264 -17.51 -6.32 -5.83
N ILE A 265 -16.83 -7.22 -5.09
CA ILE A 265 -17.46 -8.20 -4.20
C ILE A 265 -18.33 -7.51 -3.13
N TRP A 266 -17.92 -6.36 -2.64
CA TRP A 266 -18.66 -5.55 -1.68
C TRP A 266 -20.11 -5.25 -2.12
N ARG A 267 -20.40 -5.20 -3.44
CA ARG A 267 -21.75 -4.94 -3.96
C ARG A 267 -22.78 -5.95 -3.48
N HIS A 268 -22.36 -7.19 -3.25
CA HIS A 268 -23.24 -8.30 -2.84
C HIS A 268 -23.04 -8.71 -1.38
N SER A 269 -21.91 -8.38 -0.77
CA SER A 269 -21.59 -8.76 0.61
C SER A 269 -22.04 -7.73 1.65
N TRP A 270 -22.32 -6.49 1.25
CA TRP A 270 -22.68 -5.40 2.15
C TRP A 270 -24.16 -5.10 2.16
N THR A 271 -24.68 -4.76 3.36
CA THR A 271 -26.04 -4.26 3.53
C THR A 271 -26.18 -2.83 2.97
N PRO A 272 -27.40 -2.34 2.71
CA PRO A 272 -27.60 -0.95 2.29
C PRO A 272 -27.02 0.08 3.26
N GLU A 273 -27.11 -0.16 4.56
CA GLU A 273 -26.55 0.71 5.59
C GLU A 273 -25.03 0.73 5.56
N GLU A 274 -24.37 -0.42 5.41
CA GLU A 274 -22.91 -0.54 5.24
C GLU A 274 -22.42 0.20 4.01
N LYS A 275 -23.14 0.09 2.89
CA LYS A 275 -22.87 0.85 1.66
C LYS A 275 -22.99 2.35 1.89
N GLN A 276 -24.02 2.79 2.57
CA GLN A 276 -24.25 4.21 2.85
C GLN A 276 -23.13 4.82 3.69
N VAL A 277 -22.69 4.14 4.76
CA VAL A 277 -21.57 4.59 5.60
C VAL A 277 -20.30 4.74 4.77
N CYS A 278 -19.97 3.74 3.98
CA CYS A 278 -18.78 3.78 3.13
C CYS A 278 -18.86 4.88 2.06
N ALA A 279 -20.04 5.04 1.40
CA ALA A 279 -20.27 6.03 0.36
C ALA A 279 -20.04 7.47 0.85
N GLN A 280 -20.53 7.80 2.02
CA GLN A 280 -20.34 9.13 2.62
C GLN A 280 -18.86 9.51 2.77
N ILE A 281 -17.99 8.51 2.99
CA ILE A 281 -16.56 8.72 3.21
C ILE A 281 -15.79 8.66 1.91
N LEU A 282 -16.07 7.67 1.06
CA LEU A 282 -15.20 7.31 -0.07
C LEU A 282 -15.67 7.83 -1.43
N ASP A 283 -16.97 7.98 -1.69
CA ASP A 283 -17.46 8.35 -3.02
C ASP A 283 -16.85 9.65 -3.57
N PRO A 284 -16.64 10.72 -2.77
CA PRO A 284 -16.04 11.94 -3.29
C PRO A 284 -14.64 11.74 -3.87
N ILE A 285 -13.81 10.88 -3.25
CA ILE A 285 -12.47 10.62 -3.73
C ILE A 285 -12.45 9.51 -4.79
N LEU A 286 -13.30 8.50 -4.66
CA LEU A 286 -13.41 7.43 -5.64
C LEU A 286 -13.82 7.97 -7.02
N ARG A 287 -14.74 8.93 -7.05
CA ARG A 287 -15.15 9.62 -8.29
C ARG A 287 -13.97 10.32 -8.98
N ALA A 288 -13.08 10.97 -8.20
CA ALA A 288 -11.89 11.62 -8.75
C ALA A 288 -10.92 10.64 -9.43
N TYR A 289 -10.97 9.37 -9.07
CA TYR A 289 -10.20 8.30 -9.69
C TYR A 289 -10.97 7.48 -10.74
N GLY A 290 -12.18 7.93 -11.11
CA GLY A 290 -12.99 7.28 -12.15
C GLY A 290 -13.72 6.02 -11.71
N TYR A 291 -13.90 5.82 -10.39
CA TYR A 291 -14.78 4.75 -9.90
C TYR A 291 -16.25 5.21 -9.87
N GLU A 292 -17.16 4.27 -10.12
CA GLU A 292 -18.59 4.51 -10.00
C GLU A 292 -18.99 4.77 -8.54
N GLU A 293 -20.08 5.52 -8.35
CA GLU A 293 -20.68 5.74 -7.03
C GLU A 293 -21.18 4.42 -6.40
N THR A 294 -21.22 4.42 -5.09
CA THR A 294 -21.78 3.32 -4.31
C THR A 294 -23.30 3.31 -4.46
N LYS A 295 -23.85 2.22 -4.98
CA LYS A 295 -25.31 2.02 -5.17
C LYS A 295 -25.82 0.88 -4.29
#